data_2957013b2d71406a1f0d44ec0386719f
#
_entry.id   2957013b2d71406a1f0d44ec0386719f
#
_cell.length_a   1.000
_cell.length_b   1.000
_cell.length_c   1.000
_cell.angle_alpha   90.00
_cell.angle_beta   90.00
_cell.angle_gamma   90.00
#
_symmetry.space_group_name_H-M   'P 1'
#
loop_
_entity.id
_entity.type
_entity.pdbx_description
1 polymer ?
#
loop_
_entity_poly.entity_id
_entity_poly.type
_entity_poly.pdbx_seq_one_letter_code
_entity_poly.pdbx_strand_id
1 'polypeptide(L)'
;MPKKMTTTRNLLLMATLLGSALFARAADKEMTIGAIYLDTQGYYAGVRQGVQDAAKDSSVQVQLIETNAQGDISKESTFVDTLVARNVDAIILSAVSENGSSRTVRRASEAGIPVICYNTCINQKGVDKYVSAYLVGDPLEFGKKLGNAAADYFIANKIDQPKIAVINCEAFEAVSYTHLTLPTKR
;
A
#
# COMPACT_ATOMS: atom_id res chain seq x y z
N MET A 1 -77.72 7.24 22.57
CA MET A 1 -76.73 6.14 22.52
C MET A 1 -75.53 6.62 21.68
N PRO A 2 -74.33 6.72 22.22
CA PRO A 2 -73.23 7.39 21.59
C PRO A 2 -72.36 6.39 20.78
N LYS A 3 -71.92 6.86 19.61
CA LYS A 3 -70.92 6.22 18.75
C LYS A 3 -69.50 6.37 19.34
N LYS A 4 -68.95 5.27 19.89
CA LYS A 4 -67.53 5.17 20.16
C LYS A 4 -66.92 4.25 19.12
N MET A 5 -66.39 4.78 18.01
CA MET A 5 -65.66 3.98 17.05
C MET A 5 -64.90 4.83 16.06
N THR A 6 -63.93 5.62 16.52
CA THR A 6 -63.03 6.36 15.61
C THR A 6 -61.59 6.52 16.13
N THR A 7 -61.28 6.09 17.35
CA THR A 7 -59.98 6.37 17.94
C THR A 7 -58.95 5.23 17.65
N THR A 8 -59.41 4.04 17.35
CA THR A 8 -58.51 2.86 17.16
C THR A 8 -57.88 2.77 15.75
N ARG A 9 -58.53 3.40 14.74
CA ARG A 9 -58.07 3.38 13.35
C ARG A 9 -56.90 4.30 13.07
N ASN A 10 -56.79 5.40 13.82
CA ASN A 10 -55.69 6.37 13.66
C ASN A 10 -54.44 5.96 14.41
N LEU A 11 -54.52 5.08 15.43
CA LEU A 11 -53.33 4.59 16.14
C LEU A 11 -52.58 3.53 15.36
N LEU A 12 -53.28 2.75 14.50
CA LEU A 12 -52.63 1.73 13.67
C LEU A 12 -51.87 2.33 12.46
N LEU A 13 -52.33 3.48 11.95
CA LEU A 13 -51.68 4.14 10.83
C LEU A 13 -50.40 4.92 11.26
N MET A 14 -50.31 5.33 12.52
CA MET A 14 -49.09 5.99 13.03
C MET A 14 -47.97 5.00 13.38
N ALA A 15 -48.32 3.74 13.74
CA ALA A 15 -47.30 2.70 14.07
C ALA A 15 -46.60 2.18 12.81
N THR A 16 -47.23 2.21 11.64
CA THR A 16 -46.61 1.79 10.36
C THR A 16 -45.66 2.80 9.74
N LEU A 17 -45.81 4.09 10.06
CA LEU A 17 -44.87 5.14 9.59
C LEU A 17 -43.60 5.26 10.42
N LEU A 18 -43.60 4.81 11.68
CA LEU A 18 -42.35 4.77 12.50
C LEU A 18 -41.50 3.52 12.21
N GLY A 19 -42.04 2.47 11.63
CA GLY A 19 -41.30 1.23 11.29
C GLY A 19 -40.42 1.36 10.04
N SER A 20 -40.69 2.32 9.16
CA SER A 20 -39.98 2.48 7.88
C SER A 20 -38.71 3.34 7.98
N ALA A 21 -38.47 3.99 9.11
CA ALA A 21 -37.30 4.87 9.30
C ALA A 21 -36.09 4.16 9.88
N LEU A 22 -36.19 2.88 10.24
CA LEU A 22 -35.09 2.11 10.84
C LEU A 22 -34.28 1.27 9.86
N PHE A 23 -34.67 1.23 8.59
CA PHE A 23 -33.77 0.81 7.52
C PHE A 23 -33.02 2.03 6.96
N ALA A 24 -32.38 2.81 7.84
CA ALA A 24 -31.25 3.61 7.43
C ALA A 24 -30.18 2.59 7.00
N ARG A 25 -30.19 2.28 5.71
CA ARG A 25 -29.13 1.61 5.00
C ARG A 25 -27.84 2.21 5.53
N ALA A 26 -27.01 1.41 6.23
CA ALA A 26 -25.64 1.78 6.46
C ALA A 26 -25.13 2.17 5.07
N ALA A 27 -24.92 3.46 4.83
CA ALA A 27 -24.34 3.93 3.61
C ALA A 27 -23.04 3.15 3.50
N ASP A 28 -22.88 2.36 2.43
CA ASP A 28 -21.63 1.66 2.17
C ASP A 28 -20.56 2.73 2.27
N LYS A 29 -19.73 2.64 3.33
CA LYS A 29 -18.73 3.65 3.60
C LYS A 29 -17.76 3.62 2.43
N GLU A 30 -17.81 4.62 1.56
CA GLU A 30 -16.83 4.80 0.51
C GLU A 30 -15.48 5.04 1.17
N MET A 31 -14.47 4.24 0.82
CA MET A 31 -13.11 4.41 1.28
C MET A 31 -12.29 5.16 0.24
N THR A 32 -11.60 6.21 0.65
CA THR A 32 -10.65 6.93 -0.20
C THR A 32 -9.24 6.52 0.14
N ILE A 33 -8.52 5.94 -0.82
CA ILE A 33 -7.14 5.47 -0.64
C ILE A 33 -6.22 6.29 -1.54
N GLY A 34 -5.20 6.90 -0.95
CA GLY A 34 -4.10 7.53 -1.68
C GLY A 34 -3.04 6.49 -2.06
N ALA A 35 -2.66 6.41 -3.32
CA ALA A 35 -1.58 5.53 -3.79
C ALA A 35 -0.46 6.35 -4.43
N ILE A 36 0.74 6.29 -3.85
CA ILE A 36 1.91 7.02 -4.33
C ILE A 36 2.92 6.01 -4.85
N TYR A 37 3.14 6.04 -6.16
CA TYR A 37 4.11 5.17 -6.84
C TYR A 37 5.45 5.89 -6.96
N LEU A 38 6.55 5.12 -6.85
CA LEU A 38 7.89 5.68 -7.05
C LEU A 38 8.14 5.99 -8.53
N ASP A 39 7.59 5.15 -9.42
CA ASP A 39 7.69 5.27 -10.88
C ASP A 39 6.39 4.76 -11.52
N THR A 40 6.28 4.82 -12.85
CA THR A 40 5.12 4.38 -13.64
C THR A 40 5.40 3.15 -14.50
N GLN A 41 6.63 2.67 -14.55
CA GLN A 41 7.06 1.61 -15.46
C GLN A 41 7.44 0.32 -14.72
N GLY A 42 7.53 -0.78 -15.47
CA GLY A 42 8.02 -2.06 -14.98
C GLY A 42 7.27 -2.54 -13.73
N TYR A 43 8.00 -2.79 -12.66
CA TYR A 43 7.48 -3.25 -11.38
C TYR A 43 6.31 -2.38 -10.86
N TYR A 44 6.47 -1.06 -10.91
CA TYR A 44 5.45 -0.13 -10.39
C TYR A 44 4.17 -0.10 -11.23
N ALA A 45 4.26 -0.34 -12.53
CA ALA A 45 3.08 -0.51 -13.37
C ALA A 45 2.28 -1.75 -12.96
N GLY A 46 2.95 -2.86 -12.63
CA GLY A 46 2.31 -4.07 -12.13
C GLY A 46 1.65 -3.85 -10.76
N VAL A 47 2.33 -3.17 -9.84
CA VAL A 47 1.75 -2.81 -8.53
C VAL A 47 0.53 -1.93 -8.70
N ARG A 48 0.59 -0.92 -9.56
CA ARG A 48 -0.55 -0.04 -9.86
C ARG A 48 -1.76 -0.83 -10.34
N GLN A 49 -1.56 -1.73 -11.30
CA GLN A 49 -2.63 -2.58 -11.81
C GLN A 49 -3.24 -3.42 -10.69
N GLY A 50 -2.40 -4.05 -9.84
CA GLY A 50 -2.87 -4.83 -8.69
C GLY A 50 -3.68 -4.02 -7.69
N VAL A 51 -3.27 -2.77 -7.39
CA VAL A 51 -4.03 -1.85 -6.51
C VAL A 51 -5.38 -1.51 -7.12
N GLN A 52 -5.42 -1.22 -8.43
CA GLN A 52 -6.67 -0.93 -9.15
C GLN A 52 -7.61 -2.13 -9.18
N ASP A 53 -7.08 -3.32 -9.42
CA ASP A 53 -7.89 -4.56 -9.46
C ASP A 53 -8.43 -4.88 -8.06
N ALA A 54 -7.61 -4.77 -7.01
CA ALA A 54 -8.05 -4.96 -5.64
C ALA A 54 -9.15 -3.95 -5.23
N ALA A 55 -9.05 -2.70 -5.69
CA ALA A 55 -10.10 -1.71 -5.43
C ALA A 55 -11.43 -2.05 -6.12
N LYS A 56 -11.38 -2.62 -7.34
CA LYS A 56 -12.57 -3.07 -8.08
C LYS A 56 -13.21 -4.30 -7.46
N ASP A 57 -12.37 -5.24 -6.99
CA ASP A 57 -12.82 -6.51 -6.42
C ASP A 57 -13.23 -6.38 -4.94
N SER A 58 -13.04 -5.20 -4.35
CA SER A 58 -13.39 -4.93 -2.96
C SER A 58 -14.91 -5.02 -2.72
N SER A 59 -15.28 -5.56 -1.57
CA SER A 59 -16.68 -5.58 -1.11
C SER A 59 -17.19 -4.20 -0.66
N VAL A 60 -16.30 -3.23 -0.50
CA VAL A 60 -16.62 -1.83 -0.20
C VAL A 60 -16.24 -0.96 -1.40
N GLN A 61 -16.97 0.15 -1.58
CA GLN A 61 -16.62 1.10 -2.63
C GLN A 61 -15.29 1.78 -2.28
N VAL A 62 -14.30 1.69 -3.19
CA VAL A 62 -12.99 2.29 -3.01
C VAL A 62 -12.74 3.34 -4.08
N GLN A 63 -12.45 4.57 -3.64
CA GLN A 63 -11.95 5.63 -4.50
C GLN A 63 -10.41 5.69 -4.40
N LEU A 64 -9.71 5.55 -5.52
CA LEU A 64 -8.26 5.70 -5.59
C LEU A 64 -7.86 7.11 -6.00
N ILE A 65 -6.92 7.70 -5.25
CA ILE A 65 -6.20 8.93 -5.63
C ILE A 65 -4.77 8.53 -5.92
N GLU A 66 -4.44 8.39 -7.19
CA GLU A 66 -3.15 7.86 -7.63
C GLU A 66 -2.20 8.98 -8.05
N THR A 67 -0.95 8.88 -7.64
CA THR A 67 0.12 9.82 -7.99
C THR A 67 1.45 9.10 -8.21
N ASN A 68 2.42 9.81 -8.78
CA ASN A 68 3.75 9.29 -9.04
C ASN A 68 4.80 10.29 -8.58
N ALA A 69 5.65 9.88 -7.63
CA ALA A 69 6.71 10.72 -7.08
C ALA A 69 7.89 10.89 -8.04
N GLN A 70 8.08 9.98 -9.00
CA GLN A 70 9.19 10.02 -9.97
C GLN A 70 10.59 10.07 -9.29
N GLY A 71 10.74 9.40 -8.16
CA GLY A 71 11.97 9.44 -7.37
C GLY A 71 12.27 10.80 -6.70
N ASP A 72 11.31 11.71 -6.66
CA ASP A 72 11.48 13.06 -6.09
C ASP A 72 10.79 13.15 -4.71
N ILE A 73 11.62 13.34 -3.65
CA ILE A 73 11.17 13.46 -2.25
C ILE A 73 10.21 14.65 -2.06
N SER A 74 10.44 15.75 -2.78
CA SER A 74 9.60 16.95 -2.67
C SER A 74 8.22 16.71 -3.24
N LYS A 75 8.14 16.01 -4.38
CA LYS A 75 6.85 15.57 -4.95
C LYS A 75 6.14 14.60 -4.02
N GLU A 76 6.84 13.58 -3.51
CA GLU A 76 6.28 12.65 -2.52
C GLU A 76 5.67 13.40 -1.34
N SER A 77 6.44 14.34 -0.75
CA SER A 77 5.98 15.15 0.38
C SER A 77 4.73 15.94 0.04
N THR A 78 4.68 16.59 -1.12
CA THR A 78 3.53 17.37 -1.57
C THR A 78 2.29 16.50 -1.79
N PHE A 79 2.48 15.30 -2.34
CA PHE A 79 1.38 14.36 -2.54
C PHE A 79 0.82 13.86 -1.20
N VAL A 80 1.69 13.48 -0.26
CA VAL A 80 1.24 13.08 1.08
C VAL A 80 0.50 14.22 1.77
N ASP A 81 1.02 15.45 1.72
CA ASP A 81 0.33 16.61 2.31
C ASP A 81 -1.06 16.83 1.69
N THR A 82 -1.18 16.63 0.39
CA THR A 82 -2.48 16.71 -0.31
C THR A 82 -3.45 15.62 0.16
N LEU A 83 -2.97 14.38 0.33
CA LEU A 83 -3.77 13.25 0.80
C LEU A 83 -4.20 13.45 2.26
N VAL A 84 -3.30 13.95 3.10
CA VAL A 84 -3.61 14.32 4.49
C VAL A 84 -4.68 15.42 4.54
N ALA A 85 -4.55 16.46 3.73
CA ALA A 85 -5.53 17.52 3.66
C ALA A 85 -6.91 17.05 3.15
N ARG A 86 -6.95 16.01 2.33
CA ARG A 86 -8.18 15.36 1.86
C ARG A 86 -8.74 14.34 2.85
N ASN A 87 -8.03 14.09 3.96
CA ASN A 87 -8.44 13.16 5.00
C ASN A 87 -8.77 11.77 4.44
N VAL A 88 -7.85 11.22 3.61
CA VAL A 88 -8.01 9.88 3.03
C VAL A 88 -8.00 8.80 4.12
N ASP A 89 -8.62 7.66 3.86
CA ASP A 89 -8.73 6.56 4.83
C ASP A 89 -7.42 5.74 4.96
N ALA A 90 -6.57 5.75 3.93
CA ALA A 90 -5.23 5.12 3.97
C ALA A 90 -4.31 5.68 2.88
N ILE A 91 -3.00 5.51 3.07
CA ILE A 91 -1.98 5.84 2.07
C ILE A 91 -1.15 4.59 1.79
N ILE A 92 -1.04 4.21 0.51
CA ILE A 92 -0.13 3.20 -0.02
C ILE A 92 1.08 3.93 -0.62
N LEU A 93 2.28 3.59 -0.20
CA LEU A 93 3.49 4.32 -0.53
C LEU A 93 4.69 3.39 -0.81
N SER A 94 5.40 3.62 -1.92
CA SER A 94 6.79 3.20 -2.06
C SER A 94 7.67 4.44 -1.81
N ALA A 95 8.35 4.47 -0.66
CA ALA A 95 9.10 5.64 -0.22
C ALA A 95 10.29 5.92 -1.15
N VAL A 96 10.49 7.19 -1.50
CA VAL A 96 11.60 7.63 -2.36
C VAL A 96 12.95 7.45 -1.67
N SER A 97 13.00 7.66 -0.35
CA SER A 97 14.23 7.56 0.44
C SER A 97 13.95 7.06 1.85
N GLU A 98 14.78 6.16 2.34
CA GLU A 98 14.67 5.60 3.68
C GLU A 98 14.68 6.70 4.77
N ASN A 99 15.55 7.68 4.64
CA ASN A 99 15.68 8.75 5.62
C ASN A 99 14.90 10.00 5.22
N GLY A 100 14.91 10.37 3.93
CA GLY A 100 14.26 11.58 3.43
C GLY A 100 12.74 11.54 3.57
N SER A 101 12.12 10.38 3.35
CA SER A 101 10.68 10.19 3.43
C SER A 101 10.15 10.04 4.87
N SER A 102 11.03 9.85 5.86
CA SER A 102 10.62 9.59 7.27
C SER A 102 9.72 10.68 7.85
N ARG A 103 10.02 11.96 7.55
CA ARG A 103 9.21 13.08 8.04
C ARG A 103 7.81 13.09 7.42
N THR A 104 7.73 12.74 6.14
CA THR A 104 6.49 12.72 5.38
C THR A 104 5.57 11.61 5.87
N VAL A 105 6.10 10.38 6.03
CA VAL A 105 5.37 9.24 6.58
C VAL A 105 4.87 9.51 8.00
N ARG A 106 5.74 10.10 8.85
CA ARG A 106 5.35 10.48 10.21
C ARG A 106 4.15 11.44 10.22
N ARG A 107 4.13 12.47 9.36
CA ARG A 107 3.00 13.42 9.31
C ARG A 107 1.68 12.75 8.96
N ALA A 108 1.68 11.83 7.99
CA ALA A 108 0.48 11.09 7.66
C ALA A 108 -0.02 10.24 8.84
N SER A 109 0.91 9.52 9.49
CA SER A 109 0.61 8.70 10.67
C SER A 109 0.10 9.53 11.85
N GLU A 110 0.74 10.68 12.15
CA GLU A 110 0.32 11.61 13.22
C GLU A 110 -1.04 12.27 12.92
N ALA A 111 -1.43 12.38 11.66
CA ALA A 111 -2.77 12.79 11.24
C ALA A 111 -3.82 11.66 11.39
N GLY A 112 -3.43 10.48 11.88
CA GLY A 112 -4.32 9.34 12.06
C GLY A 112 -4.57 8.53 10.78
N ILE A 113 -3.83 8.78 9.71
CA ILE A 113 -3.97 8.07 8.44
C ILE A 113 -3.00 6.88 8.42
N PRO A 114 -3.48 5.63 8.34
CA PRO A 114 -2.62 4.46 8.21
C PRO A 114 -1.79 4.52 6.93
N VAL A 115 -0.47 4.29 7.07
CA VAL A 115 0.46 4.21 5.95
C VAL A 115 0.88 2.77 5.73
N ILE A 116 0.70 2.29 4.51
CA ILE A 116 1.12 0.99 4.04
C ILE A 116 2.28 1.18 3.07
N CYS A 117 3.48 0.76 3.47
CA CYS A 117 4.62 0.75 2.58
C CYS A 117 4.67 -0.53 1.73
N TYR A 118 5.21 -0.41 0.53
CA TYR A 118 5.57 -1.57 -0.29
C TYR A 118 6.91 -1.34 -0.98
N ASN A 119 7.64 -2.41 -1.28
CA ASN A 119 8.96 -2.41 -1.91
C ASN A 119 10.00 -1.60 -1.13
N THR A 120 9.89 -0.29 -1.06
CA THR A 120 10.74 0.62 -0.27
C THR A 120 9.94 1.32 0.81
N CYS A 121 10.56 1.51 1.97
CA CYS A 121 9.95 2.22 3.09
C CYS A 121 10.99 3.15 3.77
N ILE A 122 10.63 3.73 4.89
CA ILE A 122 11.51 4.51 5.74
C ILE A 122 12.39 3.60 6.61
N ASN A 123 13.35 4.17 7.35
CA ASN A 123 14.21 3.37 8.23
C ASN A 123 13.41 2.58 9.27
N GLN A 124 13.99 1.46 9.76
CA GLN A 124 13.30 0.50 10.62
C GLN A 124 12.64 1.14 11.85
N LYS A 125 13.31 2.09 12.51
CA LYS A 125 12.74 2.80 13.67
C LYS A 125 11.48 3.59 13.32
N GLY A 126 11.43 4.14 12.12
CA GLY A 126 10.26 4.83 11.59
C GLY A 126 9.15 3.85 11.19
N VAL A 127 9.50 2.73 10.58
CA VAL A 127 8.55 1.65 10.24
C VAL A 127 7.83 1.18 11.50
N ASP A 128 8.56 0.81 12.55
CA ASP A 128 8.00 0.30 13.80
C ASP A 128 7.02 1.28 14.48
N LYS A 129 7.16 2.57 14.19
CA LYS A 129 6.40 3.61 14.88
C LYS A 129 5.28 4.23 14.05
N TYR A 130 5.46 4.35 12.74
CA TYR A 130 4.60 5.17 11.89
C TYR A 130 3.97 4.41 10.73
N VAL A 131 4.35 3.16 10.48
CA VAL A 131 3.88 2.37 9.36
C VAL A 131 2.95 1.26 9.86
N SER A 132 1.78 1.18 9.28
CA SER A 132 0.77 0.18 9.68
C SER A 132 1.06 -1.20 9.10
N ALA A 133 1.65 -1.25 7.90
CA ALA A 133 2.09 -2.49 7.26
C ALA A 133 3.21 -2.21 6.25
N TYR A 134 4.16 -3.13 6.13
CA TYR A 134 5.22 -3.08 5.14
C TYR A 134 5.28 -4.39 4.35
N LEU A 135 5.04 -4.31 3.04
CA LEU A 135 5.03 -5.44 2.12
C LEU A 135 6.30 -5.41 1.27
N VAL A 136 7.21 -6.31 1.56
CA VAL A 136 8.48 -6.44 0.83
C VAL A 136 8.84 -7.90 0.66
N GLY A 137 9.44 -8.24 -0.48
CA GLY A 137 10.10 -9.54 -0.65
C GLY A 137 11.37 -9.58 0.19
N ASP A 138 11.74 -10.76 0.72
CA ASP A 138 13.00 -10.91 1.45
C ASP A 138 14.19 -10.75 0.48
N PRO A 139 14.95 -9.64 0.54
CA PRO A 139 16.06 -9.40 -0.38
C PRO A 139 17.22 -10.37 -0.19
N LEU A 140 17.43 -10.90 1.03
CA LEU A 140 18.45 -11.88 1.31
C LEU A 140 18.12 -13.23 0.64
N GLU A 141 16.88 -13.68 0.77
CA GLU A 141 16.41 -14.90 0.10
C GLU A 141 16.43 -14.75 -1.43
N PHE A 142 16.06 -13.59 -1.93
CA PHE A 142 16.18 -13.29 -3.37
C PHE A 142 17.63 -13.37 -3.84
N GLY A 143 18.57 -12.73 -3.13
CA GLY A 143 20.00 -12.77 -3.43
C GLY A 143 20.58 -14.19 -3.39
N LYS A 144 20.20 -15.01 -2.40
CA LYS A 144 20.58 -16.42 -2.31
C LYS A 144 20.08 -17.23 -3.51
N LYS A 145 18.79 -17.07 -3.87
CA LYS A 145 18.23 -17.76 -5.03
C LYS A 145 18.93 -17.38 -6.32
N LEU A 146 19.23 -16.09 -6.50
CA LEU A 146 19.97 -15.60 -7.67
C LEU A 146 21.38 -16.18 -7.73
N GLY A 147 22.12 -16.18 -6.60
CA GLY A 147 23.45 -16.75 -6.49
C GLY A 147 23.47 -18.26 -6.77
N ASN A 148 22.52 -19.01 -6.24
CA ASN A 148 22.38 -20.44 -6.49
C ASN A 148 22.08 -20.73 -7.97
N ALA A 149 21.15 -20.00 -8.58
CA ALA A 149 20.82 -20.16 -10.00
C ALA A 149 22.04 -19.88 -10.90
N ALA A 150 22.86 -18.87 -10.58
CA ALA A 150 24.10 -18.60 -11.29
C ALA A 150 25.12 -19.73 -11.10
N ALA A 151 25.28 -20.25 -9.89
CA ALA A 151 26.17 -21.37 -9.59
C ALA A 151 25.76 -22.65 -10.34
N ASP A 152 24.47 -22.98 -10.33
CA ASP A 152 23.92 -24.13 -11.07
C ASP A 152 24.18 -24.01 -12.58
N TYR A 153 24.00 -22.81 -13.13
CA TYR A 153 24.31 -22.54 -14.53
C TYR A 153 25.79 -22.78 -14.85
N PHE A 154 26.72 -22.30 -14.02
CA PHE A 154 28.16 -22.51 -14.25
C PHE A 154 28.55 -23.95 -14.14
N ILE A 155 28.00 -24.70 -13.17
CA ILE A 155 28.23 -26.12 -13.00
C ILE A 155 27.73 -26.90 -14.22
N ALA A 156 26.49 -26.65 -14.64
CA ALA A 156 25.89 -27.35 -15.77
C ALA A 156 26.65 -27.09 -17.09
N ASN A 157 27.24 -25.91 -17.25
CA ASN A 157 28.02 -25.56 -18.44
C ASN A 157 29.54 -25.78 -18.27
N LYS A 158 29.99 -26.43 -17.19
CA LYS A 158 31.42 -26.75 -16.90
C LYS A 158 32.33 -25.52 -16.92
N ILE A 159 31.83 -24.38 -16.41
CA ILE A 159 32.58 -23.13 -16.30
C ILE A 159 33.26 -23.09 -14.93
N ASP A 160 34.56 -23.48 -14.88
CA ASP A 160 35.28 -23.62 -13.64
C ASP A 160 35.74 -22.30 -12.99
N GLN A 161 35.95 -21.26 -13.80
CA GLN A 161 36.38 -19.94 -13.35
C GLN A 161 35.48 -18.84 -13.95
N PRO A 162 34.25 -18.71 -13.45
CA PRO A 162 33.33 -17.70 -13.99
C PRO A 162 33.81 -16.28 -13.64
N LYS A 163 33.78 -15.40 -14.64
CA LYS A 163 33.94 -13.95 -14.43
C LYS A 163 32.56 -13.34 -14.29
N ILE A 164 32.29 -12.73 -13.15
CA ILE A 164 30.97 -12.15 -12.82
C ILE A 164 31.12 -10.64 -12.68
N ALA A 165 30.30 -9.89 -13.37
CA ALA A 165 30.13 -8.45 -13.13
C ALA A 165 28.83 -8.25 -12.33
N VAL A 166 28.91 -7.53 -11.22
CA VAL A 166 27.75 -7.11 -10.44
C VAL A 166 27.49 -5.64 -10.75
N ILE A 167 26.32 -5.37 -11.31
CA ILE A 167 25.85 -3.99 -11.54
C ILE A 167 24.93 -3.65 -10.38
N ASN A 168 25.34 -2.69 -9.56
CA ASN A 168 24.58 -2.23 -8.40
C ASN A 168 24.03 -0.84 -8.66
N CYS A 169 22.77 -0.61 -8.28
CA CYS A 169 22.11 0.69 -8.36
C CYS A 169 22.08 1.31 -6.96
N GLU A 170 23.20 1.88 -6.52
CA GLU A 170 23.33 2.50 -5.18
C GLU A 170 22.34 3.64 -4.93
N ALA A 171 21.82 4.27 -5.99
CA ALA A 171 20.81 5.31 -5.88
C ALA A 171 19.46 4.82 -5.32
N PHE A 172 19.20 3.51 -5.35
CA PHE A 172 18.00 2.89 -4.81
C PHE A 172 18.37 2.03 -3.62
N GLU A 173 18.22 2.55 -2.41
CA GLU A 173 18.59 1.91 -1.15
C GLU A 173 18.03 0.47 -1.03
N ALA A 174 16.79 0.22 -1.50
CA ALA A 174 16.18 -1.11 -1.49
C ALA A 174 16.88 -2.15 -2.39
N VAL A 175 17.65 -1.73 -3.38
CA VAL A 175 18.39 -2.60 -4.30
C VAL A 175 19.81 -2.89 -3.80
N SER A 176 20.36 -2.01 -2.95
CA SER A 176 21.74 -2.10 -2.43
C SER A 176 21.96 -3.30 -1.52
N TYR A 177 20.92 -3.89 -0.95
CA TYR A 177 21.01 -5.03 -0.03
C TYR A 177 20.95 -6.39 -0.72
N THR A 178 20.76 -6.48 -2.03
CA THR A 178 20.85 -7.72 -2.78
C THR A 178 22.31 -8.12 -3.01
N HIS A 179 22.99 -8.58 -1.97
CA HIS A 179 24.33 -9.13 -2.11
C HIS A 179 24.25 -10.54 -2.67
N LEU A 180 24.83 -10.73 -3.85
CA LEU A 180 25.10 -12.04 -4.42
C LEU A 180 26.18 -12.73 -3.57
N THR A 181 25.77 -13.61 -2.68
CA THR A 181 26.70 -14.54 -2.03
C THR A 181 26.80 -15.80 -2.88
N LEU A 182 27.87 -15.92 -3.66
CA LEU A 182 28.18 -17.18 -4.33
C LEU A 182 28.68 -18.19 -3.30
N PRO A 183 28.25 -19.47 -3.34
CA PRO A 183 28.79 -20.50 -2.50
C PRO A 183 30.26 -20.69 -2.86
N THR A 184 31.16 -20.36 -1.90
CA THR A 184 32.57 -20.70 -2.03
C THR A 184 32.71 -22.22 -1.82
N LYS A 185 33.05 -22.96 -2.87
CA LYS A 185 33.52 -24.33 -2.70
C LYS A 185 34.77 -24.30 -1.80
N ARG A 186 34.68 -24.93 -0.65
CA ARG A 186 35.87 -25.46 0.08
C ARG A 186 36.22 -26.81 -0.46
#